data_9444754934aa381b8202ac5c376e1a6a
#
_entry.id   9444754934aa381b8202ac5c376e1a6a
#
_cell.length_a   1.000
_cell.length_b   1.000
_cell.length_c   1.000
_cell.angle_alpha   90.00
_cell.angle_beta   90.00
_cell.angle_gamma   90.00
#
_symmetry.space_group_name_H-M   'P 1'
#
loop_
_entity.id
_entity.type
_entity.pdbx_description
1 polymer ?
#
loop_
_entity_poly.entity_id
_entity_poly.type
_entity_poly.pdbx_seq_one_letter_code
_entity_poly.pdbx_strand_id
1 'polypeptide(L)'
;MKRAKALFLGLLRPSSLLLAGSVSAESVTRQLNMPRGVTEVSQAAYDIHMIMIWICTVIGVLVLGFMFYVMFAHRKSKGVTAANFHENLVVEVLWTVIPALILIVMAVPATTALLKVYDTENPDIDIKVTGYQWKWQYEYIGEGVKFMSELRTSQDEIYGRAPKGEHYLREVTQPLVIPTNKKVRFLITGNDVIHSWWVPDFGVKRDAVPGLFTAAWTKTDQPGTYVGECTELCGLGHAFMPVVVEVKEEAEYEAWLAGKKEEAAIYASTIGKQWTFDELMVKGEQVYGRS
;
A
#
# COMPACT_ATOMS: atom_id res chain seq x y z
N MET A 1 -62.06 39.03 2.06
CA MET A 1 -62.26 37.75 2.77
C MET A 1 -60.92 37.03 2.73
N LYS A 2 -60.04 37.16 3.70
CA LYS A 2 -59.83 36.48 4.99
C LYS A 2 -59.67 34.96 4.84
N ARG A 3 -58.47 34.48 5.30
CA ARG A 3 -58.04 33.14 5.78
C ARG A 3 -57.34 32.29 4.71
N ALA A 4 -56.22 31.59 5.01
CA ALA A 4 -55.54 31.34 6.27
C ALA A 4 -54.06 30.96 5.95
N LYS A 5 -53.15 31.38 6.81
CA LYS A 5 -51.81 30.85 6.96
C LYS A 5 -51.93 29.50 7.67
N ALA A 6 -51.32 28.49 7.16
CA ALA A 6 -51.03 27.29 7.93
C ALA A 6 -49.51 27.09 7.97
N LEU A 7 -48.95 27.28 9.15
CA LEU A 7 -47.67 26.94 9.64
C LEU A 7 -47.48 25.40 9.52
N PHE A 8 -46.43 24.96 8.88
CA PHE A 8 -45.91 23.61 9.06
C PHE A 8 -44.54 23.73 9.78
N LEU A 9 -44.63 23.90 11.09
CA LEU A 9 -43.57 23.58 12.03
C LEU A 9 -43.76 22.12 12.42
N GLY A 10 -43.08 21.21 11.75
CA GLY A 10 -43.00 19.79 12.10
C GLY A 10 -41.64 19.48 12.71
N LEU A 11 -41.63 19.51 14.04
CA LEU A 11 -40.71 18.87 14.98
C LEU A 11 -39.73 17.87 14.38
N LEU A 12 -38.48 18.27 14.25
CA LEU A 12 -37.34 17.37 14.27
C LEU A 12 -37.05 16.98 15.74
N ARG A 13 -37.57 15.83 16.17
CA ARG A 13 -37.10 15.16 17.38
C ARG A 13 -35.72 14.61 17.14
N PRO A 14 -34.73 14.91 17.98
CA PRO A 14 -33.46 14.17 17.95
C PRO A 14 -33.72 12.80 18.55
N SER A 15 -33.77 11.79 17.68
CA SER A 15 -33.69 10.39 18.11
C SER A 15 -32.29 10.16 18.63
N SER A 16 -32.19 10.12 19.97
CA SER A 16 -31.06 9.59 20.71
C SER A 16 -30.84 8.13 20.27
N LEU A 17 -29.90 7.91 19.36
CA LEU A 17 -29.34 6.60 19.15
C LEU A 17 -28.44 6.28 20.34
N LEU A 18 -29.02 5.53 21.27
CA LEU A 18 -28.32 4.88 22.37
C LEU A 18 -27.29 3.90 21.85
N LEU A 19 -26.11 4.07 22.36
CA LEU A 19 -24.98 3.16 22.43
C LEU A 19 -25.38 1.69 22.41
N ALA A 20 -24.98 1.01 21.37
CA ALA A 20 -24.78 -0.44 21.40
C ALA A 20 -23.27 -0.69 21.40
N GLY A 21 -22.89 -1.55 22.32
CA GLY A 21 -21.60 -2.00 22.73
C GLY A 21 -20.43 -1.93 21.74
N SER A 22 -19.33 -1.52 22.30
CA SER A 22 -17.97 -1.72 21.76
C SER A 22 -17.73 -3.17 21.40
N VAL A 23 -18.01 -3.52 20.18
CA VAL A 23 -17.31 -4.59 19.48
C VAL A 23 -16.01 -3.93 19.02
N SER A 24 -14.91 -4.27 19.68
CA SER A 24 -13.58 -4.05 19.12
C SER A 24 -13.42 -5.00 17.91
N ALA A 25 -14.16 -4.70 16.85
CA ALA A 25 -13.72 -5.05 15.53
C ALA A 25 -12.59 -4.09 15.25
N GLU A 26 -11.40 -4.60 15.05
CA GLU A 26 -10.34 -3.91 14.34
C GLU A 26 -11.01 -3.24 13.16
N SER A 27 -11.21 -1.93 13.27
CA SER A 27 -12.02 -1.19 12.33
C SER A 27 -11.27 -1.29 11.01
N VAL A 28 -11.83 -2.02 10.06
CA VAL A 28 -11.54 -1.77 8.65
C VAL A 28 -11.95 -0.32 8.43
N THR A 29 -11.07 0.59 8.79
CA THR A 29 -11.25 2.00 8.55
C THR A 29 -11.32 2.12 7.05
N ARG A 30 -12.52 2.40 6.53
CA ARG A 30 -12.70 2.81 5.14
C ARG A 30 -11.99 4.15 5.01
N GLN A 31 -10.69 4.07 4.79
CA GLN A 31 -9.85 5.22 4.70
C GLN A 31 -10.06 5.87 3.33
N LEU A 32 -10.62 7.07 3.34
CA LEU A 32 -10.84 7.85 2.12
C LEU A 32 -9.58 8.58 1.64
N ASN A 33 -8.56 8.63 2.49
CA ASN A 33 -7.30 9.30 2.20
C ASN A 33 -6.15 8.29 2.18
N MET A 34 -5.01 8.68 1.62
CA MET A 34 -3.76 7.90 1.66
C MET A 34 -3.37 7.59 3.11
N PRO A 35 -2.95 6.37 3.45
CA PRO A 35 -2.42 6.06 4.78
C PRO A 35 -1.14 6.85 5.03
N ARG A 36 -0.92 7.27 6.27
CA ARG A 36 0.31 8.00 6.63
C ARG A 36 1.54 7.10 6.57
N GLY A 37 1.33 5.80 6.81
CA GLY A 37 2.40 4.81 6.88
C GLY A 37 3.30 4.94 8.12
N VAL A 38 4.27 4.05 8.21
CA VAL A 38 5.11 3.87 9.40
C VAL A 38 6.59 4.14 9.14
N THR A 39 6.95 4.65 7.97
CA THR A 39 8.33 4.94 7.56
C THR A 39 8.50 6.40 7.22
N GLU A 40 9.75 6.87 7.21
CA GLU A 40 10.05 8.22 6.76
C GLU A 40 9.67 8.46 5.29
N VAL A 41 9.74 7.43 4.46
CA VAL A 41 9.39 7.50 3.03
C VAL A 41 7.88 7.66 2.87
N SER A 42 7.10 6.82 3.56
CA SER A 42 5.64 6.90 3.51
C SER A 42 5.10 8.21 4.08
N GLN A 43 5.70 8.71 5.16
CA GLN A 43 5.33 9.99 5.77
C GLN A 43 5.65 11.18 4.86
N ALA A 44 6.81 11.18 4.20
CA ALA A 44 7.16 12.23 3.23
C ALA A 44 6.20 12.24 2.03
N ALA A 45 5.82 11.06 1.54
CA ALA A 45 4.83 10.94 0.48
C ALA A 45 3.44 11.46 0.92
N TYR A 46 3.03 11.13 2.14
CA TYR A 46 1.78 11.62 2.72
C TYR A 46 1.76 13.14 2.87
N ASP A 47 2.84 13.74 3.36
CA ASP A 47 2.93 15.19 3.57
C ASP A 47 2.80 15.96 2.24
N ILE A 48 3.47 15.49 1.18
CA ILE A 48 3.32 16.07 -0.16
C ILE A 48 1.90 15.88 -0.69
N HIS A 49 1.34 14.69 -0.54
CA HIS A 49 -0.04 14.40 -0.93
C HIS A 49 -1.02 15.36 -0.25
N MET A 50 -0.86 15.62 1.06
CA MET A 50 -1.73 16.55 1.79
C MET A 50 -1.60 18.00 1.31
N ILE A 51 -0.38 18.46 1.00
CA ILE A 51 -0.18 19.80 0.42
C ILE A 51 -0.92 19.89 -0.92
N MET A 52 -0.77 18.89 -1.79
CA MET A 52 -1.46 18.87 -3.08
C MET A 52 -2.98 18.83 -2.94
N ILE A 53 -3.52 18.03 -2.01
CA ILE A 53 -4.97 17.96 -1.73
C ILE A 53 -5.50 19.33 -1.33
N TRP A 54 -4.81 20.05 -0.44
CA TRP A 54 -5.24 21.38 -0.03
C TRP A 54 -5.19 22.40 -1.18
N ILE A 55 -4.13 22.40 -1.98
CA ILE A 55 -4.03 23.26 -3.17
C ILE A 55 -5.18 22.96 -4.14
N CYS A 56 -5.40 21.70 -4.47
CA CYS A 56 -6.47 21.26 -5.37
C CYS A 56 -7.85 21.60 -4.81
N THR A 57 -8.05 21.46 -3.50
CA THR A 57 -9.32 21.78 -2.83
C THR A 57 -9.61 23.29 -2.93
N VAL A 58 -8.63 24.14 -2.65
CA VAL A 58 -8.79 25.60 -2.75
C VAL A 58 -9.12 25.99 -4.20
N ILE A 59 -8.37 25.51 -5.16
CA ILE A 59 -8.64 25.78 -6.59
C ILE A 59 -10.02 25.26 -6.99
N GLY A 60 -10.36 24.03 -6.60
CA GLY A 60 -11.65 23.42 -6.89
C GLY A 60 -12.82 24.22 -6.31
N VAL A 61 -12.73 24.65 -5.06
CA VAL A 61 -13.75 25.48 -4.42
C VAL A 61 -13.91 26.82 -5.13
N LEU A 62 -12.82 27.48 -5.49
CA LEU A 62 -12.87 28.77 -6.20
C LEU A 62 -13.49 28.62 -7.60
N VAL A 63 -13.03 27.64 -8.38
CA VAL A 63 -13.52 27.43 -9.75
C VAL A 63 -14.97 26.97 -9.76
N LEU A 64 -15.31 25.93 -9.01
CA LEU A 64 -16.68 25.42 -8.92
C LEU A 64 -17.61 26.44 -8.31
N GLY A 65 -17.19 27.14 -7.25
CA GLY A 65 -17.96 28.21 -6.64
C GLY A 65 -18.28 29.33 -7.62
N PHE A 66 -17.30 29.76 -8.42
CA PHE A 66 -17.51 30.74 -9.48
C PHE A 66 -18.45 30.22 -10.58
N MET A 67 -18.28 28.97 -10.99
CA MET A 67 -19.18 28.35 -11.97
C MET A 67 -20.62 28.32 -11.46
N PHE A 68 -20.84 27.86 -10.24
CA PHE A 68 -22.18 27.86 -9.62
C PHE A 68 -22.75 29.27 -9.52
N TYR A 69 -21.93 30.23 -9.07
CA TYR A 69 -22.34 31.64 -9.02
C TYR A 69 -22.84 32.13 -10.39
N VAL A 70 -22.06 31.91 -11.45
CA VAL A 70 -22.44 32.32 -12.82
C VAL A 70 -23.73 31.62 -13.27
N MET A 71 -23.87 30.32 -13.02
CA MET A 71 -25.07 29.56 -13.38
C MET A 71 -26.34 30.11 -12.71
N PHE A 72 -26.26 30.53 -11.47
CA PHE A 72 -27.42 31.08 -10.74
C PHE A 72 -27.63 32.57 -10.95
N ALA A 73 -26.56 33.35 -10.99
CA ALA A 73 -26.63 34.80 -11.13
C ALA A 73 -26.99 35.24 -12.55
N HIS A 74 -26.43 34.55 -13.58
CA HIS A 74 -26.56 34.92 -14.98
C HIS A 74 -27.48 34.00 -15.78
N ARG A 75 -28.37 33.27 -15.13
CA ARG A 75 -29.34 32.40 -15.82
C ARG A 75 -30.28 33.19 -16.70
N LYS A 76 -30.63 32.67 -17.87
CA LYS A 76 -31.52 33.28 -18.85
C LYS A 76 -32.88 33.76 -18.29
N SER A 77 -33.41 33.01 -17.29
CA SER A 77 -34.69 33.38 -16.63
C SER A 77 -34.65 34.71 -15.84
N LYS A 78 -33.45 35.26 -15.57
CA LYS A 78 -33.27 36.57 -14.94
C LYS A 78 -33.16 37.74 -15.94
N GLY A 79 -33.27 37.46 -17.24
CA GLY A 79 -33.19 38.50 -18.31
C GLY A 79 -31.78 39.09 -18.45
N VAL A 80 -30.76 38.45 -17.94
CA VAL A 80 -29.38 38.93 -18.03
C VAL A 80 -28.91 38.81 -19.48
N THR A 81 -28.42 39.91 -20.05
CA THR A 81 -27.77 39.93 -21.36
C THR A 81 -26.30 39.54 -21.25
N ALA A 82 -25.83 38.73 -22.20
CA ALA A 82 -24.42 38.35 -22.24
C ALA A 82 -23.51 39.56 -22.47
N ALA A 83 -22.41 39.65 -21.74
CA ALA A 83 -21.41 40.68 -22.01
C ALA A 83 -20.66 40.35 -23.30
N ASN A 84 -20.33 41.39 -24.08
CA ASN A 84 -19.66 41.25 -25.36
C ASN A 84 -18.16 41.52 -25.20
N PHE A 85 -17.42 40.57 -24.58
CA PHE A 85 -15.95 40.62 -24.51
C PHE A 85 -15.38 39.31 -25.04
N HIS A 86 -14.19 39.35 -25.60
CA HIS A 86 -13.56 38.19 -26.23
C HIS A 86 -12.23 37.80 -25.55
N GLU A 87 -11.58 38.75 -24.87
CA GLU A 87 -10.29 38.56 -24.26
C GLU A 87 -10.11 39.48 -23.04
N ASN A 88 -9.25 39.08 -22.13
CA ASN A 88 -8.79 39.91 -21.01
C ASN A 88 -7.38 39.50 -20.64
N LEU A 89 -6.39 40.21 -21.16
CA LEU A 89 -4.97 39.93 -20.96
C LEU A 89 -4.56 39.78 -19.48
N VAL A 90 -5.14 40.58 -18.57
CA VAL A 90 -4.82 40.51 -17.14
C VAL A 90 -5.25 39.17 -16.55
N VAL A 91 -6.46 38.72 -16.86
CA VAL A 91 -6.98 37.43 -16.40
C VAL A 91 -6.18 36.27 -17.01
N GLU A 92 -5.81 36.35 -18.28
CA GLU A 92 -5.01 35.37 -18.98
C GLU A 92 -3.62 35.22 -18.37
N VAL A 93 -2.95 36.34 -18.10
CA VAL A 93 -1.65 36.33 -17.42
C VAL A 93 -1.79 35.74 -16.00
N LEU A 94 -2.83 36.10 -15.25
CA LEU A 94 -3.04 35.59 -13.87
C LEU A 94 -3.25 34.07 -13.86
N TRP A 95 -4.12 33.51 -14.73
CA TRP A 95 -4.36 32.08 -14.73
C TRP A 95 -3.21 31.26 -15.31
N THR A 96 -2.24 31.90 -15.98
CA THR A 96 -1.01 31.26 -16.45
C THR A 96 0.08 31.32 -15.37
N VAL A 97 0.29 32.51 -14.78
CA VAL A 97 1.40 32.75 -13.85
C VAL A 97 1.13 32.08 -12.49
N ILE A 98 -0.09 32.16 -11.96
CA ILE A 98 -0.41 31.58 -10.64
C ILE A 98 -0.16 30.06 -10.61
N PRO A 99 -0.68 29.24 -11.54
CA PRO A 99 -0.37 27.82 -11.58
C PRO A 99 1.12 27.53 -11.78
N ALA A 100 1.80 28.30 -12.63
CA ALA A 100 3.24 28.15 -12.83
C ALA A 100 4.03 28.37 -11.53
N LEU A 101 3.69 29.40 -10.75
CA LEU A 101 4.31 29.65 -9.45
C LEU A 101 4.02 28.53 -8.45
N ILE A 102 2.80 28.01 -8.40
CA ILE A 102 2.42 26.87 -7.57
C ILE A 102 3.33 25.67 -7.90
N LEU A 103 3.50 25.34 -9.18
CA LEU A 103 4.35 24.22 -9.61
C LEU A 103 5.82 24.44 -9.23
N ILE A 104 6.36 25.64 -9.38
CA ILE A 104 7.73 25.98 -8.98
C ILE A 104 7.92 25.78 -7.47
N VAL A 105 6.98 26.27 -6.66
CA VAL A 105 7.03 26.10 -5.20
C VAL A 105 6.93 24.63 -4.81
N MET A 106 6.08 23.86 -5.48
CA MET A 106 5.92 22.42 -5.22
C MET A 106 7.11 21.58 -5.67
N ALA A 107 7.89 22.03 -6.64
CA ALA A 107 9.07 21.31 -7.12
C ALA A 107 10.11 21.06 -6.01
N VAL A 108 10.25 21.97 -5.06
CA VAL A 108 11.24 21.85 -3.97
C VAL A 108 10.92 20.68 -3.03
N PRO A 109 9.75 20.62 -2.36
CA PRO A 109 9.42 19.50 -1.48
C PRO A 109 9.29 18.17 -2.25
N ALA A 110 8.80 18.19 -3.48
CA ALA A 110 8.69 16.99 -4.32
C ALA A 110 10.09 16.41 -4.63
N THR A 111 11.06 17.24 -5.02
CA THR A 111 12.44 16.81 -5.28
C THR A 111 13.08 16.26 -4.00
N THR A 112 12.90 16.93 -2.86
CA THR A 112 13.45 16.47 -1.58
C THR A 112 12.92 15.09 -1.20
N ALA A 113 11.62 14.85 -1.34
CA ALA A 113 11.03 13.54 -1.07
C ALA A 113 11.50 12.48 -2.09
N LEU A 114 11.62 12.85 -3.36
CA LEU A 114 12.15 11.95 -4.38
C LEU A 114 13.56 11.48 -4.06
N LEU A 115 14.46 12.40 -3.70
CA LEU A 115 15.82 12.07 -3.30
C LEU A 115 15.84 11.12 -2.09
N LYS A 116 14.95 11.34 -1.10
CA LYS A 116 14.78 10.44 0.05
C LYS A 116 14.35 9.04 -0.35
N VAL A 117 13.39 8.91 -1.25
CA VAL A 117 12.91 7.60 -1.76
C VAL A 117 14.02 6.82 -2.44
N TYR A 118 14.92 7.51 -3.15
CA TYR A 118 16.04 6.89 -3.89
C TYR A 118 17.32 6.73 -3.09
N ASP A 119 17.37 7.17 -1.83
CA ASP A 119 18.53 6.99 -0.95
C ASP A 119 18.62 5.53 -0.47
N THR A 120 19.19 4.67 -1.29
CA THR A 120 19.43 3.26 -0.97
C THR A 120 20.85 3.00 -0.46
N GLU A 121 21.61 4.03 -0.11
CA GLU A 121 22.99 3.91 0.37
C GLU A 121 23.07 3.43 1.83
N ASN A 122 24.17 2.77 2.16
CA ASN A 122 24.49 2.31 3.51
C ASN A 122 23.35 1.52 4.21
N PRO A 123 22.84 0.44 3.63
CA PRO A 123 21.86 -0.41 4.29
C PRO A 123 22.52 -1.23 5.42
N ASP A 124 21.76 -1.50 6.47
CA ASP A 124 22.15 -2.47 7.50
C ASP A 124 21.93 -3.91 7.03
N ILE A 125 20.89 -4.12 6.20
CA ILE A 125 20.46 -5.44 5.71
C ILE A 125 20.09 -5.33 4.23
N ASP A 126 20.57 -6.29 3.44
CA ASP A 126 20.20 -6.47 2.04
C ASP A 126 19.31 -7.70 1.86
N ILE A 127 18.14 -7.51 1.25
CA ILE A 127 17.21 -8.58 0.93
C ILE A 127 16.91 -8.56 -0.56
N LYS A 128 17.19 -9.66 -1.25
CA LYS A 128 16.75 -9.85 -2.62
C LYS A 128 15.32 -10.36 -2.65
N VAL A 129 14.48 -9.68 -3.42
CA VAL A 129 13.08 -10.02 -3.66
C VAL A 129 12.92 -10.43 -5.11
N THR A 130 12.47 -11.65 -5.35
CA THR A 130 12.26 -12.16 -6.72
C THR A 130 10.80 -12.54 -6.89
N GLY A 131 10.12 -11.93 -7.89
CA GLY A 131 8.76 -12.27 -8.27
C GLY A 131 8.72 -13.50 -9.18
N TYR A 132 7.78 -14.38 -8.92
CA TYR A 132 7.44 -15.57 -9.73
C TYR A 132 5.92 -15.60 -9.95
N GLN A 133 5.44 -16.30 -10.93
CA GLN A 133 4.03 -16.64 -11.13
C GLN A 133 3.65 -17.83 -10.22
N TRP A 134 2.97 -17.69 -9.09
CA TRP A 134 2.51 -16.46 -8.41
C TRP A 134 2.92 -16.57 -6.96
N LYS A 135 4.12 -16.10 -6.64
CA LYS A 135 4.75 -16.14 -5.32
C LYS A 135 5.94 -15.21 -5.25
N TRP A 136 6.40 -14.92 -4.06
CA TRP A 136 7.62 -14.17 -3.84
C TRP A 136 8.72 -15.06 -3.28
N GLN A 137 9.97 -14.81 -3.68
CA GLN A 137 11.14 -15.40 -3.06
C GLN A 137 11.92 -14.31 -2.36
N TYR A 138 12.28 -14.58 -1.11
CA TYR A 138 13.12 -13.70 -0.31
C TYR A 138 14.46 -14.37 -0.03
N GLU A 139 15.56 -13.61 -0.22
CA GLU A 139 16.92 -14.07 0.02
C GLU A 139 17.66 -12.99 0.82
N TYR A 140 18.07 -13.33 2.04
CA TYR A 140 18.85 -12.46 2.92
C TYR A 140 20.31 -12.56 2.51
N ILE A 141 20.83 -11.53 1.87
CA ILE A 141 22.17 -11.54 1.27
C ILE A 141 23.24 -11.60 2.38
N GLY A 142 24.14 -12.57 2.27
CA GLY A 142 25.19 -12.81 3.26
C GLY A 142 24.78 -13.72 4.42
N GLU A 143 23.48 -14.00 4.60
CA GLU A 143 22.97 -14.79 5.73
C GLU A 143 22.71 -16.27 5.37
N GLY A 144 22.74 -16.62 4.09
CA GLY A 144 22.45 -17.97 3.62
C GLY A 144 20.98 -18.41 3.77
N VAL A 145 20.09 -17.46 4.06
CA VAL A 145 18.65 -17.70 4.24
C VAL A 145 17.90 -17.33 2.98
N LYS A 146 17.12 -18.29 2.46
CA LYS A 146 16.32 -18.13 1.25
C LYS A 146 15.07 -18.99 1.33
N PHE A 147 13.89 -18.40 1.04
CA PHE A 147 12.62 -19.14 1.07
C PHE A 147 11.58 -18.57 0.12
N MET A 148 10.56 -19.36 -0.16
CA MET A 148 9.37 -18.93 -0.91
C MET A 148 8.26 -18.50 0.03
N SER A 149 7.54 -17.46 -0.37
CA SER A 149 6.35 -16.94 0.28
C SER A 149 5.19 -17.09 -0.69
N GLU A 150 4.25 -17.94 -0.36
CA GLU A 150 3.11 -18.30 -1.18
C GLU A 150 1.81 -17.97 -0.45
N LEU A 151 0.73 -17.77 -1.20
CA LEU A 151 -0.59 -17.59 -0.62
C LEU A 151 -0.97 -18.79 0.26
N ARG A 152 -1.43 -18.53 1.49
CA ARG A 152 -1.89 -19.57 2.41
C ARG A 152 -3.37 -19.92 2.23
N THR A 153 -4.18 -18.99 1.70
CA THR A 153 -5.60 -19.20 1.44
C THR A 153 -5.81 -20.43 0.55
N SER A 154 -6.65 -21.35 0.98
CA SER A 154 -6.89 -22.61 0.29
C SER A 154 -7.67 -22.41 -1.01
N GLN A 155 -7.51 -23.34 -1.96
CA GLN A 155 -8.29 -23.35 -3.20
C GLN A 155 -9.79 -23.45 -2.95
N ASP A 156 -10.20 -24.12 -1.89
CA ASP A 156 -11.61 -24.26 -1.53
C ASP A 156 -12.24 -22.96 -1.06
N GLU A 157 -11.48 -22.13 -0.32
CA GLU A 157 -11.91 -20.77 0.02
C GLU A 157 -11.98 -19.88 -1.22
N ILE A 158 -11.00 -19.97 -2.13
CA ILE A 158 -10.95 -19.16 -3.37
C ILE A 158 -12.16 -19.47 -4.25
N TYR A 159 -12.50 -20.75 -4.43
CA TYR A 159 -13.63 -21.18 -5.25
C TYR A 159 -14.97 -21.19 -4.51
N GLY A 160 -15.03 -20.70 -3.26
CA GLY A 160 -16.27 -20.63 -2.48
C GLY A 160 -16.80 -21.99 -2.02
N ARG A 161 -15.97 -23.02 -1.95
CA ARG A 161 -16.29 -24.36 -1.43
C ARG A 161 -16.10 -24.47 0.08
N ALA A 162 -15.31 -23.56 0.66
CA ALA A 162 -15.14 -23.38 2.10
C ALA A 162 -15.43 -21.91 2.49
N PRO A 163 -15.82 -21.64 3.75
CA PRO A 163 -16.00 -20.27 4.24
C PRO A 163 -14.66 -19.53 4.22
N LYS A 164 -14.69 -18.26 3.83
CA LYS A 164 -13.50 -17.40 3.80
C LYS A 164 -13.07 -17.03 5.21
N GLY A 165 -11.77 -17.20 5.51
CA GLY A 165 -11.17 -16.78 6.75
C GLY A 165 -11.11 -15.25 6.89
N GLU A 166 -10.79 -14.76 8.10
CA GLU A 166 -10.69 -13.33 8.43
C GLU A 166 -9.66 -12.60 7.55
N HIS A 167 -8.53 -13.25 7.32
CA HIS A 167 -7.42 -12.70 6.53
C HIS A 167 -7.39 -13.28 5.09
N TYR A 168 -8.55 -13.55 4.52
CA TYR A 168 -8.70 -14.07 3.16
C TYR A 168 -7.84 -13.30 2.16
N LEU A 169 -6.97 -14.00 1.43
CA LEU A 169 -5.98 -13.50 0.46
C LEU A 169 -4.87 -12.61 1.05
N ARG A 170 -4.72 -12.54 2.37
CA ARG A 170 -3.73 -11.68 3.06
C ARG A 170 -2.74 -12.47 3.93
N GLU A 171 -2.79 -13.78 3.88
CA GLU A 171 -1.86 -14.65 4.59
C GLU A 171 -0.93 -15.38 3.63
N VAL A 172 0.31 -15.58 4.08
CA VAL A 172 1.33 -16.30 3.33
C VAL A 172 1.90 -17.45 4.15
N THR A 173 2.52 -18.41 3.47
CA THR A 173 3.17 -19.56 4.10
C THR A 173 4.36 -19.13 4.96
N GLN A 174 5.13 -18.14 4.49
CA GLN A 174 6.30 -17.59 5.16
C GLN A 174 6.36 -16.07 4.91
N PRO A 175 6.12 -15.23 5.93
CA PRO A 175 6.26 -13.79 5.81
C PRO A 175 7.74 -13.39 5.65
N LEU A 176 7.97 -12.24 5.02
CA LEU A 176 9.25 -11.55 5.10
C LEU A 176 9.41 -10.97 6.51
N VAL A 177 10.53 -11.17 7.16
CA VAL A 177 10.78 -10.66 8.52
C VAL A 177 11.91 -9.65 8.49
N ILE A 178 11.71 -8.48 9.07
CA ILE A 178 12.73 -7.43 9.17
C ILE A 178 12.78 -6.89 10.61
N PRO A 179 13.93 -6.39 11.09
CA PRO A 179 14.03 -5.80 12.41
C PRO A 179 13.57 -4.33 12.43
N THR A 180 13.16 -3.84 13.60
CA THR A 180 12.97 -2.42 13.87
C THR A 180 14.29 -1.65 13.76
N ASN A 181 14.21 -0.35 13.45
CA ASN A 181 15.30 0.62 13.49
C ASN A 181 16.53 0.35 12.57
N LYS A 182 16.48 -0.68 11.73
CA LYS A 182 17.51 -0.96 10.72
C LYS A 182 17.06 -0.49 9.33
N LYS A 183 17.99 0.02 8.54
CA LYS A 183 17.76 0.35 7.13
C LYS A 183 17.86 -0.92 6.29
N VAL A 184 16.72 -1.40 5.84
CA VAL A 184 16.63 -2.60 4.99
C VAL A 184 16.52 -2.16 3.54
N ARG A 185 17.45 -2.62 2.69
CA ARG A 185 17.39 -2.42 1.24
C ARG A 185 16.86 -3.67 0.56
N PHE A 186 15.88 -3.47 -0.29
CA PHE A 186 15.30 -4.50 -1.16
C PHE A 186 15.88 -4.39 -2.56
N LEU A 187 16.47 -5.47 -3.05
CA LEU A 187 16.91 -5.63 -4.44
C LEU A 187 15.85 -6.47 -5.17
N ILE A 188 15.02 -5.81 -5.97
CA ILE A 188 13.80 -6.37 -6.51
C ILE A 188 13.98 -6.72 -7.99
N THR A 189 13.59 -7.94 -8.37
CA THR A 189 13.64 -8.44 -9.75
C THR A 189 12.52 -9.43 -10.03
N GLY A 190 12.22 -9.70 -11.30
CA GLY A 190 11.34 -10.77 -11.75
C GLY A 190 12.11 -11.98 -12.25
N ASN A 191 11.53 -13.18 -12.11
CA ASN A 191 12.11 -14.39 -12.69
C ASN A 191 11.50 -14.78 -14.05
N ASP A 192 10.23 -14.45 -14.24
CA ASP A 192 9.43 -14.87 -15.40
C ASP A 192 8.78 -13.69 -16.14
N VAL A 193 7.81 -13.05 -15.55
CA VAL A 193 7.12 -11.85 -16.08
C VAL A 193 7.36 -10.65 -15.17
N ILE A 194 6.85 -9.50 -15.55
CA ILE A 194 6.89 -8.31 -14.68
C ILE A 194 5.88 -8.50 -13.56
N HIS A 195 6.33 -8.26 -12.32
CA HIS A 195 5.54 -8.13 -11.11
C HIS A 195 5.82 -6.75 -10.49
N SER A 196 5.09 -6.35 -9.46
CA SER A 196 5.43 -5.14 -8.68
C SER A 196 5.26 -5.42 -7.20
N TRP A 197 6.32 -5.23 -6.43
CA TRP A 197 6.32 -5.43 -4.98
C TRP A 197 5.88 -4.13 -4.30
N TRP A 198 4.75 -4.17 -3.62
CA TRP A 198 4.15 -3.01 -2.97
C TRP A 198 3.77 -3.29 -1.53
N VAL A 199 4.21 -2.42 -0.62
CA VAL A 199 3.79 -2.37 0.79
C VAL A 199 3.39 -0.91 1.09
N PRO A 200 2.10 -0.62 1.15
CA PRO A 200 1.57 0.74 1.31
C PRO A 200 2.13 1.47 2.53
N ASP A 201 2.14 0.81 3.68
CA ASP A 201 2.59 1.40 4.95
C ASP A 201 4.07 1.77 4.96
N PHE A 202 4.88 1.13 4.12
CA PHE A 202 6.29 1.47 3.94
C PHE A 202 6.52 2.58 2.91
N GLY A 203 5.51 2.90 2.11
CA GLY A 203 5.67 3.80 0.96
C GLY A 203 6.54 3.21 -0.15
N VAL A 204 6.71 1.89 -0.18
CA VAL A 204 7.53 1.18 -1.16
C VAL A 204 6.65 0.55 -2.23
N LYS A 205 6.90 0.92 -3.48
CA LYS A 205 6.33 0.30 -4.67
C LYS A 205 7.41 0.24 -5.74
N ARG A 206 7.77 -0.97 -6.19
CA ARG A 206 8.80 -1.18 -7.19
C ARG A 206 8.48 -2.37 -8.09
N ASP A 207 8.65 -2.15 -9.38
CA ASP A 207 8.47 -3.20 -10.38
C ASP A 207 9.62 -4.20 -10.31
N ALA A 208 9.23 -5.47 -10.35
CA ALA A 208 10.10 -6.63 -10.40
C ALA A 208 10.22 -7.08 -11.86
N VAL A 209 11.16 -6.48 -12.60
CA VAL A 209 11.34 -6.69 -14.04
C VAL A 209 12.39 -7.79 -14.27
N PRO A 210 12.11 -8.82 -15.09
CA PRO A 210 13.09 -9.82 -15.44
C PRO A 210 14.36 -9.23 -16.09
N GLY A 211 15.52 -9.66 -15.58
CA GLY A 211 16.80 -9.19 -16.07
C GLY A 211 17.26 -7.82 -15.55
N LEU A 212 16.44 -7.13 -14.76
CA LEU A 212 16.80 -5.87 -14.12
C LEU A 212 16.70 -5.99 -12.59
N PHE A 213 17.53 -5.24 -11.88
CA PHE A 213 17.42 -5.05 -10.45
C PHE A 213 16.99 -3.61 -10.17
N THR A 214 15.87 -3.45 -9.49
CA THR A 214 15.45 -2.17 -8.90
C THR A 214 15.72 -2.18 -7.41
N ALA A 215 15.97 -1.02 -6.81
CA ALA A 215 16.22 -0.93 -5.38
C ALA A 215 15.17 -0.07 -4.70
N ALA A 216 14.78 -0.49 -3.51
CA ALA A 216 13.97 0.29 -2.57
C ALA A 216 14.54 0.08 -1.17
N TRP A 217 14.11 0.91 -0.22
CA TRP A 217 14.51 0.76 1.18
C TRP A 217 13.37 1.08 2.12
N THR A 218 13.47 0.55 3.32
CA THR A 218 12.56 0.86 4.42
C THR A 218 13.31 0.95 5.74
N LYS A 219 12.77 1.72 6.66
CA LYS A 219 13.17 1.75 8.07
C LYS A 219 11.97 2.17 8.89
N THR A 220 11.62 1.40 9.90
CA THR A 220 10.55 1.70 10.83
C THR A 220 10.95 1.32 12.25
N ASP A 221 10.41 2.03 13.22
CA ASP A 221 10.52 1.76 14.65
C ASP A 221 9.28 1.03 15.20
N GLN A 222 8.28 0.75 14.34
CA GLN A 222 7.01 0.17 14.75
C GLN A 222 6.97 -1.32 14.43
N PRO A 223 7.04 -2.20 15.43
CA PRO A 223 6.83 -3.64 15.22
C PRO A 223 5.38 -3.91 14.82
N GLY A 224 5.16 -4.94 14.00
CA GLY A 224 3.83 -5.30 13.54
C GLY A 224 3.84 -6.08 12.24
N THR A 225 2.64 -6.41 11.74
CA THR A 225 2.44 -7.09 10.45
C THR A 225 1.91 -6.11 9.43
N TYR A 226 2.61 -5.98 8.33
CA TYR A 226 2.28 -5.08 7.23
C TYR A 226 1.95 -5.88 5.98
N VAL A 227 0.85 -5.54 5.33
CA VAL A 227 0.33 -6.30 4.18
C VAL A 227 0.45 -5.46 2.93
N GLY A 228 0.92 -6.09 1.88
CA GLY A 228 1.01 -5.54 0.54
C GLY A 228 0.55 -6.55 -0.50
N GLU A 229 0.77 -6.22 -1.76
CA GLU A 229 0.31 -7.04 -2.88
C GLU A 229 1.19 -6.86 -4.12
N CYS A 230 1.03 -7.75 -5.09
CA CYS A 230 1.54 -7.53 -6.44
C CYS A 230 0.66 -6.48 -7.14
N THR A 231 1.29 -5.45 -7.71
CA THR A 231 0.58 -4.33 -8.34
C THR A 231 0.88 -4.15 -9.84
N GLU A 232 1.49 -5.18 -10.47
CA GLU A 232 1.64 -5.25 -11.91
C GLU A 232 0.99 -6.54 -12.42
N LEU A 233 0.11 -6.44 -13.45
CA LEU A 233 -0.65 -7.57 -13.95
C LEU A 233 0.29 -8.66 -14.50
N CYS A 234 0.37 -9.77 -13.79
CA CYS A 234 1.33 -10.85 -14.05
C CYS A 234 0.67 -12.19 -14.45
N GLY A 235 -0.60 -12.19 -14.83
CA GLY A 235 -1.36 -13.36 -15.29
C GLY A 235 -2.49 -13.76 -14.34
N LEU A 236 -2.99 -14.98 -14.45
CA LEU A 236 -4.21 -15.46 -13.77
C LEU A 236 -4.14 -15.40 -12.24
N GLY A 237 -2.96 -15.62 -11.67
CA GLY A 237 -2.74 -15.59 -10.22
C GLY A 237 -2.29 -14.24 -9.67
N HIS A 238 -2.44 -13.15 -10.43
CA HIS A 238 -2.01 -11.82 -10.01
C HIS A 238 -2.54 -11.39 -8.63
N ALA A 239 -3.81 -11.66 -8.33
CA ALA A 239 -4.42 -11.36 -7.04
C ALA A 239 -4.08 -12.37 -5.92
N PHE A 240 -3.34 -13.43 -6.24
CA PHE A 240 -3.07 -14.56 -5.34
C PHE A 240 -1.60 -14.64 -4.90
N MET A 241 -0.88 -13.51 -4.95
CA MET A 241 0.51 -13.40 -4.49
C MET A 241 0.68 -12.16 -3.58
N PRO A 242 0.09 -12.19 -2.37
CA PRO A 242 0.20 -11.10 -1.42
C PRO A 242 1.64 -10.97 -0.91
N VAL A 243 1.93 -9.80 -0.34
CA VAL A 243 3.15 -9.52 0.41
C VAL A 243 2.78 -9.40 1.88
N VAL A 244 3.46 -10.13 2.74
CA VAL A 244 3.33 -9.98 4.21
C VAL A 244 4.70 -9.74 4.79
N VAL A 245 4.86 -8.64 5.53
CA VAL A 245 6.09 -8.28 6.21
C VAL A 245 5.84 -8.20 7.71
N GLU A 246 6.57 -8.97 8.48
CA GLU A 246 6.61 -8.88 9.94
C GLU A 246 7.81 -8.04 10.36
N VAL A 247 7.55 -6.93 11.01
CA VAL A 247 8.58 -6.12 11.67
C VAL A 247 8.69 -6.57 13.11
N LYS A 248 9.86 -7.02 13.51
CA LYS A 248 10.13 -7.53 14.87
C LYS A 248 11.16 -6.67 15.57
N GLU A 249 11.12 -6.68 16.90
CA GLU A 249 12.22 -6.15 17.70
C GLU A 249 13.53 -6.91 17.39
N GLU A 250 14.66 -6.25 17.54
CA GLU A 250 15.98 -6.77 17.13
C GLU A 250 16.24 -8.18 17.69
N ALA A 251 15.97 -8.40 18.98
CA ALA A 251 16.18 -9.70 19.61
C ALA A 251 15.29 -10.82 19.03
N GLU A 252 14.05 -10.52 18.69
CA GLU A 252 13.13 -11.47 18.07
C GLU A 252 13.52 -11.78 16.63
N TYR A 253 14.00 -10.76 15.91
CA TYR A 253 14.53 -10.91 14.56
C TYR A 253 15.75 -11.81 14.53
N GLU A 254 16.73 -11.59 15.44
CA GLU A 254 17.94 -12.41 15.53
C GLU A 254 17.61 -13.87 15.89
N ALA A 255 16.67 -14.12 16.79
CA ALA A 255 16.20 -15.46 17.11
C ALA A 255 15.53 -16.15 15.90
N TRP A 256 14.70 -15.41 15.16
CA TRP A 256 14.08 -15.91 13.94
C TRP A 256 15.14 -16.22 12.86
N LEU A 257 16.10 -15.32 12.66
CA LEU A 257 17.17 -15.48 11.67
C LEU A 257 18.05 -16.70 11.99
N ALA A 258 18.38 -16.90 13.27
CA ALA A 258 19.14 -18.07 13.72
C ALA A 258 18.39 -19.38 13.42
N GLY A 259 17.08 -19.43 13.69
CA GLY A 259 16.24 -20.57 13.35
C GLY A 259 16.21 -20.84 11.84
N LYS A 260 16.13 -19.78 11.01
CA LYS A 260 16.17 -19.91 9.54
C LYS A 260 17.52 -20.39 9.02
N LYS A 261 18.61 -19.96 9.61
CA LYS A 261 19.97 -20.48 9.29
C LYS A 261 20.09 -21.96 9.62
N GLU A 262 19.55 -22.41 10.75
CA GLU A 262 19.52 -23.83 11.13
C GLU A 262 18.68 -24.66 10.14
N GLU A 263 17.48 -24.20 9.77
CA GLU A 263 16.65 -24.83 8.75
C GLU A 263 17.40 -24.95 7.41
N ALA A 264 18.08 -23.88 6.99
CA ALA A 264 18.87 -23.86 5.74
C ALA A 264 20.06 -24.84 5.82
N ALA A 265 20.75 -24.93 6.95
CA ALA A 265 21.86 -25.87 7.15
C ALA A 265 21.38 -27.34 7.12
N ILE A 266 20.25 -27.63 7.78
CA ILE A 266 19.61 -28.95 7.73
C ILE A 266 19.24 -29.30 6.28
N TYR A 267 18.61 -28.39 5.54
CA TYR A 267 18.27 -28.60 4.15
C TYR A 267 19.53 -28.87 3.29
N ALA A 268 20.57 -28.06 3.45
CA ALA A 268 21.84 -28.24 2.73
C ALA A 268 22.47 -29.61 3.00
N SER A 269 22.41 -30.11 4.25
CA SER A 269 22.92 -31.44 4.61
C SER A 269 22.13 -32.60 3.99
N THR A 270 20.91 -32.33 3.52
CA THR A 270 20.06 -33.34 2.88
C THR A 270 20.15 -33.34 1.35
N ILE A 271 20.76 -32.31 0.76
CA ILE A 271 20.96 -32.23 -0.69
C ILE A 271 21.97 -33.33 -1.09
N GLY A 272 21.58 -34.19 -2.07
CA GLY A 272 22.40 -35.28 -2.56
C GLY A 272 22.44 -36.52 -1.67
N LYS A 273 21.77 -36.53 -0.50
CA LYS A 273 21.61 -37.72 0.31
C LYS A 273 20.77 -38.75 -0.43
N GLN A 274 21.28 -39.97 -0.60
CA GLN A 274 20.47 -41.09 -1.02
C GLN A 274 19.62 -41.57 0.15
N TRP A 275 18.31 -41.43 0.02
CA TRP A 275 17.34 -41.82 1.06
C TRP A 275 16.93 -43.28 0.85
N THR A 276 16.84 -44.03 1.93
CA THR A 276 16.17 -45.31 1.91
C THR A 276 14.65 -45.14 1.79
N PHE A 277 13.94 -46.19 1.37
CA PHE A 277 12.47 -46.16 1.27
C PHE A 277 11.82 -45.80 2.58
N ASP A 278 12.27 -46.37 3.71
CA ASP A 278 11.72 -46.11 5.04
C ASP A 278 11.96 -44.66 5.49
N GLU A 279 13.13 -44.09 5.22
CA GLU A 279 13.41 -42.65 5.50
C GLU A 279 12.52 -41.74 4.64
N LEU A 280 12.25 -42.10 3.38
CA LEU A 280 11.34 -41.34 2.51
C LEU A 280 9.88 -41.39 3.01
N MET A 281 9.44 -42.52 3.54
CA MET A 281 8.09 -42.67 4.11
C MET A 281 7.92 -41.76 5.34
N VAL A 282 8.88 -41.81 6.28
CA VAL A 282 8.87 -40.95 7.49
C VAL A 282 8.88 -39.47 7.11
N LYS A 283 9.72 -39.09 6.12
CA LYS A 283 9.78 -37.70 5.64
C LYS A 283 8.48 -37.28 4.93
N GLY A 284 7.86 -38.17 4.19
CA GLY A 284 6.56 -37.94 3.56
C GLY A 284 5.48 -37.66 4.58
N GLU A 285 5.36 -38.45 5.63
CA GLU A 285 4.42 -38.19 6.74
C GLU A 285 4.66 -36.84 7.41
N GLN A 286 5.92 -36.46 7.62
CA GLN A 286 6.24 -35.14 8.23
C GLN A 286 5.85 -33.97 7.31
N VAL A 287 5.93 -34.11 6.00
CA VAL A 287 5.56 -33.09 5.03
C VAL A 287 4.05 -33.01 4.88
N TYR A 288 3.37 -34.16 4.70
CA TYR A 288 1.92 -34.21 4.54
C TYR A 288 1.12 -33.98 5.82
N GLY A 289 1.69 -34.26 7.00
CA GLY A 289 1.05 -33.99 8.29
C GLY A 289 1.11 -32.53 8.73
N ARG A 290 1.80 -31.65 7.96
CA ARG A 290 1.88 -30.20 8.18
C ARG A 290 1.00 -29.38 7.21
N SER A 291 0.34 -30.04 6.26
CA SER A 291 -0.51 -29.42 5.23
C SER A 291 -1.99 -29.32 5.63
#